data_9fca403292f1e70423a8c07c21fe8f5f
#
_entry.id   9fca403292f1e70423a8c07c21fe8f5f
#
_cell.length_a   1.000
_cell.length_b   1.000
_cell.length_c   1.000
_cell.angle_alpha   90.00
_cell.angle_beta   90.00
_cell.angle_gamma   90.00
#
_symmetry.space_group_name_H-M   'P 1'
#
loop_
_entity.id
_entity.type
_entity.pdbx_description
1 polymer ?
#
loop_
_entity_poly.entity_id
_entity_poly.type
_entity_poly.pdbx_seq_one_letter_code
_entity_poly.pdbx_strand_id
1 'polypeptide(L)'
;METTVRIVGFGDSVVSEVLDSADSGSIDRIEIPDLSNFSHGQIDWRGRLEGAHWLVLSTSTILAGDNAKSAQGASMTFAEFEGPRTVMVTDIPSDPSRLAEAWGFVIERIRQIHMLFFTKSALSAIAEIEEMDESELLREIRLRGMTPQVIAFEPQENTVVIEHSLGNYSCTPKTATASQWLGKYLCELPLQGPGSEGIKNAANRC
;
A
#
# COMPACT_ATOMS: atom_id res chain seq x y z
N MET A 1 7.83 -2.99 27.23
CA MET A 1 7.43 -1.82 26.41
C MET A 1 6.63 -2.38 25.26
N GLU A 2 5.38 -2.03 25.13
CA GLU A 2 4.61 -2.35 23.91
C GLU A 2 5.23 -1.60 22.74
N THR A 3 5.58 -2.33 21.69
CA THR A 3 6.13 -1.73 20.48
C THR A 3 4.97 -1.09 19.72
N THR A 4 4.85 0.23 19.78
CA THR A 4 3.86 0.96 18.98
C THR A 4 4.31 0.96 17.52
N VAL A 5 3.46 0.48 16.62
CA VAL A 5 3.73 0.51 15.17
C VAL A 5 3.59 1.94 14.67
N ARG A 6 4.65 2.49 14.06
CA ARG A 6 4.62 3.83 13.48
C ARG A 6 4.37 3.74 11.97
N ILE A 7 3.36 4.49 11.50
CA ILE A 7 2.93 4.52 10.11
C ILE A 7 2.99 5.97 9.61
N VAL A 8 3.69 6.17 8.51
CA VAL A 8 3.76 7.45 7.79
C VAL A 8 2.92 7.35 6.53
N GLY A 9 2.07 8.32 6.25
CA GLY A 9 1.28 8.35 5.04
C GLY A 9 1.45 9.65 4.26
N PHE A 10 1.57 9.52 2.94
CA PHE A 10 1.59 10.65 2.02
C PHE A 10 0.67 10.34 0.83
N GLY A 11 -0.32 11.18 0.64
CA GLY A 11 -1.24 11.03 -0.48
C GLY A 11 -2.61 11.66 -0.25
N ASP A 12 -3.57 11.12 -0.95
CA ASP A 12 -4.96 11.57 -1.03
C ASP A 12 -5.88 10.94 0.05
N SER A 13 -7.18 10.97 -0.20
CA SER A 13 -8.19 10.41 0.70
C SER A 13 -8.03 8.90 0.93
N VAL A 14 -7.54 8.16 -0.05
CA VAL A 14 -7.35 6.70 0.06
C VAL A 14 -6.30 6.40 1.15
N VAL A 15 -5.18 7.11 1.12
CA VAL A 15 -4.15 7.01 2.18
C VAL A 15 -4.74 7.42 3.53
N SER A 16 -5.51 8.54 3.56
CA SER A 16 -6.11 9.03 4.79
C SER A 16 -7.04 8.01 5.44
N GLU A 17 -7.88 7.33 4.66
CA GLU A 17 -8.78 6.28 5.15
C GLU A 17 -8.05 5.09 5.76
N VAL A 18 -6.91 4.68 5.16
CA VAL A 18 -6.07 3.62 5.72
C VAL A 18 -5.48 4.06 7.06
N LEU A 19 -4.96 5.28 7.12
CA LEU A 19 -4.39 5.83 8.36
C LEU A 19 -5.43 6.00 9.47
N ASP A 20 -6.65 6.44 9.13
CA ASP A 20 -7.77 6.58 10.09
C ASP A 20 -8.19 5.22 10.67
N SER A 21 -7.91 4.14 9.97
CA SER A 21 -8.24 2.78 10.37
C SER A 21 -7.12 2.07 11.14
N ALA A 22 -5.97 2.69 11.29
CA ALA A 22 -4.81 2.15 12.01
C ALA A 22 -4.85 2.54 13.51
N ASP A 23 -5.90 2.14 14.21
CA ASP A 23 -6.27 2.60 15.56
C ASP A 23 -5.20 2.37 16.63
N SER A 24 -4.37 1.34 16.49
CA SER A 24 -3.32 0.97 17.47
C SER A 24 -1.94 1.49 17.08
N GLY A 25 -1.84 2.21 15.95
CA GLY A 25 -0.60 2.77 15.43
C GLY A 25 -0.30 4.19 15.91
N SER A 26 0.95 4.59 15.81
CA SER A 26 1.37 5.99 15.84
C SER A 26 1.39 6.53 14.41
N ILE A 27 0.49 7.44 14.11
CA ILE A 27 0.25 7.93 12.75
C ILE A 27 0.95 9.27 12.52
N ASP A 28 1.76 9.33 11.48
CA ASP A 28 2.34 10.58 10.96
C ASP A 28 1.78 10.84 9.55
N ARG A 29 0.87 11.80 9.44
CA ARG A 29 0.22 12.17 8.19
C ARG A 29 0.94 13.38 7.59
N ILE A 30 1.44 13.20 6.36
CA ILE A 30 2.03 14.32 5.61
C ILE A 30 0.92 15.00 4.84
N GLU A 31 0.36 16.04 5.46
CA GLU A 31 -0.74 16.80 4.89
C GLU A 31 -0.23 17.84 3.89
N ILE A 32 -0.69 17.73 2.65
CA ILE A 32 -0.45 18.72 1.60
C ILE A 32 -1.82 19.24 1.16
N PRO A 33 -2.14 20.51 1.41
CA PRO A 33 -3.44 21.07 1.10
C PRO A 33 -3.82 21.00 -0.39
N ASP A 34 -2.80 21.10 -1.26
CA ASP A 34 -2.99 20.99 -2.71
C ASP A 34 -1.84 20.15 -3.29
N LEU A 35 -2.13 18.89 -3.56
CA LEU A 35 -1.17 17.93 -4.15
C LEU A 35 -0.77 18.29 -5.58
N SER A 36 -1.57 19.10 -6.27
CA SER A 36 -1.23 19.58 -7.63
C SER A 36 -0.25 20.75 -7.63
N ASN A 37 -0.15 21.48 -6.52
CA ASN A 37 0.63 22.71 -6.44
C ASN A 37 1.36 22.86 -5.10
N PHE A 38 2.45 22.12 -4.93
CA PHE A 38 3.35 22.26 -3.77
C PHE A 38 4.80 22.02 -4.21
N SER A 39 5.75 22.35 -3.33
CA SER A 39 7.17 22.04 -3.58
C SER A 39 7.56 20.75 -2.88
N HIS A 40 7.75 19.67 -3.62
CA HIS A 40 8.11 18.37 -3.08
C HIS A 40 9.45 18.35 -2.32
N GLY A 41 10.38 19.23 -2.68
CA GLY A 41 11.66 19.37 -1.99
C GLY A 41 11.60 19.98 -0.57
N GLN A 42 10.42 20.46 -0.14
CA GLN A 42 10.21 20.99 1.22
C GLN A 42 9.85 19.90 2.23
N ILE A 43 9.57 18.67 1.77
CA ILE A 43 9.24 17.58 2.67
C ILE A 43 10.54 16.96 3.20
N ASP A 44 10.74 17.04 4.53
CA ASP A 44 11.83 16.34 5.21
C ASP A 44 11.51 14.83 5.34
N TRP A 45 11.74 14.11 4.24
CA TRP A 45 11.49 12.66 4.19
C TRP A 45 12.29 11.90 5.22
N ARG A 46 13.56 12.29 5.45
CA ARG A 46 14.41 11.62 6.44
C ARG A 46 13.82 11.72 7.84
N GLY A 47 13.54 12.92 8.31
CA GLY A 47 12.97 13.11 9.64
C GLY A 47 11.59 12.47 9.80
N ARG A 48 10.78 12.50 8.73
CA ARG A 48 9.45 11.88 8.75
C ARG A 48 9.50 10.34 8.80
N LEU A 49 10.45 9.73 8.11
CA LEU A 49 10.53 8.27 7.99
C LEU A 49 11.38 7.60 9.07
N GLU A 50 12.17 8.36 9.81
CA GLU A 50 13.01 7.83 10.91
C GLU A 50 12.16 7.05 11.92
N GLY A 51 12.50 5.78 12.15
CA GLY A 51 11.81 4.89 13.08
C GLY A 51 10.38 4.47 12.67
N ALA A 52 9.95 4.78 11.45
CA ALA A 52 8.69 4.28 10.94
C ALA A 52 8.79 2.79 10.55
N HIS A 53 7.66 2.09 10.66
CA HIS A 53 7.52 0.71 10.19
C HIS A 53 7.02 0.67 8.74
N TRP A 54 6.12 1.61 8.42
CA TRP A 54 5.44 1.67 7.13
C TRP A 54 5.41 3.07 6.55
N LEU A 55 5.58 3.14 5.23
CA LEU A 55 5.22 4.29 4.39
C LEU A 55 4.03 3.88 3.52
N VAL A 56 2.89 4.54 3.70
CA VAL A 56 1.65 4.27 2.94
C VAL A 56 1.45 5.32 1.85
N LEU A 57 1.28 4.86 0.62
CA LEU A 57 1.10 5.64 -0.60
C LEU A 57 -0.10 5.10 -1.39
N SER A 58 -0.63 5.88 -2.35
CA SER A 58 -1.69 5.45 -3.28
C SER A 58 -1.34 5.72 -4.73
N THR A 59 -1.92 4.95 -5.63
CA THR A 59 -1.77 5.18 -7.09
C THR A 59 -2.44 6.47 -7.55
N SER A 60 -3.57 6.84 -6.97
CA SER A 60 -4.28 8.09 -7.32
C SER A 60 -3.46 9.33 -7.04
N THR A 61 -2.64 9.33 -6.00
CA THR A 61 -1.76 10.46 -5.66
C THR A 61 -0.77 10.79 -6.77
N ILE A 62 -0.30 9.78 -7.53
CA ILE A 62 0.65 9.96 -8.64
C ILE A 62 0.08 10.89 -9.71
N LEU A 63 -1.24 10.85 -9.90
CA LEU A 63 -1.95 11.58 -10.93
C LEU A 63 -2.31 13.03 -10.54
N ALA A 64 -2.06 13.42 -9.30
CA ALA A 64 -2.35 14.78 -8.83
C ALA A 64 -1.41 15.83 -9.46
N GLY A 65 -0.23 15.43 -9.94
CA GLY A 65 0.70 16.30 -10.65
C GLY A 65 2.16 15.87 -10.52
N ASP A 66 3.06 16.53 -11.27
CA ASP A 66 4.48 16.17 -11.31
C ASP A 66 5.16 16.27 -9.94
N ASN A 67 4.77 17.23 -9.12
CA ASN A 67 5.31 17.36 -7.77
C ASN A 67 4.86 16.21 -6.86
N ALA A 68 3.61 15.76 -6.96
CA ALA A 68 3.10 14.62 -6.20
C ALA A 68 3.80 13.32 -6.64
N LYS A 69 3.95 13.11 -7.95
CA LYS A 69 4.70 11.98 -8.51
C LYS A 69 6.16 11.99 -8.04
N SER A 70 6.82 13.16 -8.07
CA SER A 70 8.21 13.32 -7.62
C SER A 70 8.34 13.09 -6.11
N ALA A 71 7.39 13.60 -5.31
CA ALA A 71 7.36 13.39 -3.87
C ALA A 71 7.21 11.92 -3.51
N GLN A 72 6.32 11.18 -4.18
CA GLN A 72 6.20 9.74 -3.99
C GLN A 72 7.50 9.01 -4.35
N GLY A 73 8.10 9.32 -5.50
CA GLY A 73 9.37 8.72 -5.89
C GLY A 73 10.49 8.99 -4.88
N ALA A 74 10.56 10.21 -4.36
CA ALA A 74 11.52 10.59 -3.32
C ALA A 74 11.24 9.83 -2.02
N SER A 75 9.98 9.77 -1.56
CA SER A 75 9.61 9.08 -0.34
C SER A 75 9.99 7.60 -0.35
N MET A 76 9.77 6.90 -1.48
CA MET A 76 10.15 5.50 -1.65
C MET A 76 11.67 5.32 -1.59
N THR A 77 12.43 6.23 -2.20
CA THR A 77 13.90 6.20 -2.14
C THR A 77 14.40 6.43 -0.71
N PHE A 78 13.83 7.42 0.00
CA PHE A 78 14.20 7.64 1.40
C PHE A 78 13.78 6.48 2.31
N ALA A 79 12.66 5.80 2.03
CA ALA A 79 12.24 4.62 2.76
C ALA A 79 13.26 3.48 2.68
N GLU A 80 13.92 3.29 1.54
CA GLU A 80 15.01 2.31 1.41
C GLU A 80 16.21 2.62 2.32
N PHE A 81 16.49 3.90 2.60
CA PHE A 81 17.59 4.31 3.46
C PHE A 81 17.22 4.34 4.96
N GLU A 82 16.02 4.75 5.28
CA GLU A 82 15.58 4.93 6.68
C GLU A 82 14.89 3.68 7.25
N GLY A 83 14.53 2.71 6.39
CA GLY A 83 14.09 1.38 6.79
C GLY A 83 12.59 1.10 6.81
N PRO A 84 11.64 2.07 6.73
CA PRO A 84 10.24 1.73 6.62
C PRO A 84 9.93 0.97 5.33
N ARG A 85 8.96 0.07 5.41
CA ARG A 85 8.51 -0.71 4.27
C ARG A 85 7.43 0.06 3.51
N THR A 86 7.57 0.18 2.20
CA THR A 86 6.59 0.88 1.36
C THR A 86 5.36 0.00 1.11
N VAL A 87 4.20 0.57 1.37
CA VAL A 87 2.88 0.04 1.05
C VAL A 87 2.29 0.91 -0.06
N MET A 88 1.92 0.31 -1.18
CA MET A 88 1.23 0.99 -2.27
C MET A 88 -0.20 0.50 -2.35
N VAL A 89 -1.16 1.38 -2.14
CA VAL A 89 -2.59 1.11 -2.32
C VAL A 89 -2.95 1.38 -3.77
N THR A 90 -3.43 0.37 -4.46
CA THR A 90 -3.88 0.46 -5.84
C THR A 90 -5.40 0.58 -5.86
N ASP A 91 -5.86 1.72 -6.30
CA ASP A 91 -7.26 2.12 -6.42
C ASP A 91 -7.58 2.63 -7.83
N ILE A 92 -8.86 2.79 -8.13
CA ILE A 92 -9.29 3.42 -9.38
C ILE A 92 -9.23 4.94 -9.22
N PRO A 93 -8.45 5.64 -10.04
CA PRO A 93 -8.39 7.10 -9.98
C PRO A 93 -9.73 7.73 -10.40
N SER A 94 -9.93 9.00 -10.02
CA SER A 94 -11.13 9.77 -10.39
C SER A 94 -11.32 9.88 -11.91
N ASP A 95 -10.23 9.84 -12.68
CA ASP A 95 -10.24 9.63 -14.13
C ASP A 95 -9.70 8.23 -14.43
N PRO A 96 -10.57 7.23 -14.65
CA PRO A 96 -10.17 5.84 -14.90
C PRO A 96 -9.28 5.68 -16.14
N SER A 97 -9.36 6.57 -17.13
CA SER A 97 -8.54 6.51 -18.35
C SER A 97 -7.04 6.68 -18.06
N ARG A 98 -6.69 7.25 -16.90
CA ARG A 98 -5.31 7.46 -16.46
C ARG A 98 -4.76 6.32 -15.58
N LEU A 99 -5.52 5.25 -15.37
CA LEU A 99 -5.07 4.12 -14.54
C LEU A 99 -3.77 3.50 -15.10
N ALA A 100 -3.67 3.36 -16.43
CA ALA A 100 -2.46 2.82 -17.04
C ALA A 100 -1.21 3.69 -16.80
N GLU A 101 -1.37 5.02 -16.74
CA GLU A 101 -0.27 5.95 -16.37
C GLU A 101 0.19 5.72 -14.93
N ALA A 102 -0.77 5.64 -13.98
CA ALA A 102 -0.47 5.39 -12.58
C ALA A 102 0.16 3.99 -12.37
N TRP A 103 -0.36 2.99 -13.06
CA TRP A 103 0.17 1.63 -13.04
C TRP A 103 1.60 1.56 -13.60
N GLY A 104 1.90 2.26 -14.68
CA GLY A 104 3.26 2.36 -15.23
C GLY A 104 4.27 2.83 -14.19
N PHE A 105 3.93 3.85 -13.38
CA PHE A 105 4.79 4.30 -12.28
C PHE A 105 5.01 3.23 -11.21
N VAL A 106 3.96 2.46 -10.86
CA VAL A 106 4.06 1.36 -9.91
C VAL A 106 5.03 0.29 -10.42
N ILE A 107 4.89 -0.09 -11.69
CA ILE A 107 5.76 -1.10 -12.32
C ILE A 107 7.22 -0.63 -12.39
N GLU A 108 7.47 0.63 -12.73
CA GLU A 108 8.83 1.19 -12.73
C GLU A 108 9.52 1.09 -11.36
N ARG A 109 8.75 1.14 -10.28
CA ARG A 109 9.23 1.18 -8.90
C ARG A 109 8.85 -0.06 -8.08
N ILE A 110 8.40 -1.11 -8.73
CA ILE A 110 7.83 -2.30 -8.07
C ILE A 110 8.78 -2.91 -7.03
N ARG A 111 10.09 -2.84 -7.25
CA ARG A 111 11.10 -3.38 -6.33
C ARG A 111 11.27 -2.59 -5.04
N GLN A 112 10.79 -1.33 -5.00
CA GLN A 112 10.78 -0.50 -3.81
C GLN A 112 9.51 -0.73 -2.97
N ILE A 113 8.54 -1.50 -3.50
CA ILE A 113 7.26 -1.78 -2.86
C ILE A 113 7.34 -3.10 -2.11
N HIS A 114 7.12 -3.05 -0.80
CA HIS A 114 7.09 -4.24 0.06
C HIS A 114 5.71 -4.88 0.12
N MET A 115 4.67 -4.06 -0.01
CA MET A 115 3.30 -4.50 -0.01
C MET A 115 2.52 -3.74 -1.09
N LEU A 116 1.97 -4.46 -2.05
CA LEU A 116 1.05 -3.93 -3.04
C LEU A 116 -0.35 -4.41 -2.70
N PHE A 117 -1.25 -3.46 -2.47
CA PHE A 117 -2.62 -3.75 -2.03
C PHE A 117 -3.62 -3.29 -3.09
N PHE A 118 -4.50 -4.19 -3.51
CA PHE A 118 -5.54 -3.94 -4.49
C PHE A 118 -6.93 -3.87 -3.87
N THR A 119 -7.70 -2.85 -4.24
CA THR A 119 -9.16 -2.91 -4.17
C THR A 119 -9.66 -3.81 -5.31
N LYS A 120 -10.86 -4.41 -5.16
CA LYS A 120 -11.41 -5.32 -6.20
C LYS A 120 -11.52 -4.64 -7.57
N SER A 121 -12.03 -3.42 -7.61
CA SER A 121 -12.17 -2.68 -8.86
C SER A 121 -10.82 -2.39 -9.53
N ALA A 122 -9.79 -2.07 -8.74
CA ALA A 122 -8.44 -1.86 -9.27
C ALA A 122 -7.82 -3.18 -9.77
N LEU A 123 -8.02 -4.28 -9.04
CA LEU A 123 -7.55 -5.60 -9.47
C LEU A 123 -8.09 -5.97 -10.85
N SER A 124 -9.41 -5.85 -11.05
CA SER A 124 -10.05 -6.16 -12.33
C SER A 124 -9.54 -5.28 -13.47
N ALA A 125 -9.45 -3.97 -13.24
CA ALA A 125 -8.99 -3.03 -14.27
C ALA A 125 -7.50 -3.21 -14.62
N ILE A 126 -6.66 -3.58 -13.66
CA ILE A 126 -5.25 -3.85 -13.92
C ILE A 126 -5.07 -5.21 -14.60
N ALA A 127 -5.89 -6.20 -14.29
CA ALA A 127 -5.91 -7.48 -15.01
C ALA A 127 -6.20 -7.28 -16.50
N GLU A 128 -7.12 -6.37 -16.85
CA GLU A 128 -7.37 -5.98 -18.24
C GLU A 128 -6.15 -5.29 -18.89
N ILE A 129 -5.46 -4.38 -18.18
CA ILE A 129 -4.26 -3.71 -18.67
C ILE A 129 -3.10 -4.70 -18.91
N GLU A 130 -2.93 -5.67 -18.00
CA GLU A 130 -1.88 -6.69 -18.08
C GLU A 130 -2.26 -7.88 -19.00
N GLU A 131 -3.48 -7.86 -19.57
CA GLU A 131 -4.02 -8.94 -20.40
C GLU A 131 -3.95 -10.32 -19.72
N MET A 132 -4.34 -10.36 -18.44
CA MET A 132 -4.17 -11.51 -17.56
C MET A 132 -5.43 -11.80 -16.74
N ASP A 133 -5.61 -13.06 -16.33
CA ASP A 133 -6.67 -13.41 -15.39
C ASP A 133 -6.38 -12.87 -13.98
N GLU A 134 -7.40 -12.33 -13.29
CA GLU A 134 -7.27 -11.81 -11.93
C GLU A 134 -6.68 -12.83 -10.95
N SER A 135 -7.05 -14.11 -11.10
CA SER A 135 -6.55 -15.19 -10.24
C SER A 135 -5.05 -15.44 -10.35
N GLU A 136 -4.44 -15.06 -11.49
CA GLU A 136 -2.99 -15.20 -11.73
C GLU A 136 -2.22 -13.92 -11.46
N LEU A 137 -2.89 -12.75 -11.57
CA LEU A 137 -2.27 -11.44 -11.52
C LEU A 137 -1.46 -11.20 -10.25
N LEU A 138 -1.99 -11.50 -9.07
CA LEU A 138 -1.30 -11.26 -7.79
C LEU A 138 0.03 -12.01 -7.74
N ARG A 139 0.01 -13.28 -8.13
CA ARG A 139 1.20 -14.13 -8.15
C ARG A 139 2.23 -13.64 -9.16
N GLU A 140 1.79 -13.28 -10.37
CA GLU A 140 2.68 -12.80 -11.42
C GLU A 140 3.34 -11.48 -11.07
N ILE A 141 2.59 -10.50 -10.55
CA ILE A 141 3.13 -9.24 -10.06
C ILE A 141 4.16 -9.49 -8.96
N ARG A 142 3.83 -10.37 -7.98
CA ARG A 142 4.76 -10.72 -6.91
C ARG A 142 6.06 -11.30 -7.45
N LEU A 143 5.98 -12.21 -8.40
CA LEU A 143 7.17 -12.86 -8.98
C LEU A 143 8.01 -11.89 -9.82
N ARG A 144 7.39 -11.11 -10.70
CA ARG A 144 8.09 -10.13 -11.55
C ARG A 144 8.74 -9.02 -10.74
N GLY A 145 8.03 -8.50 -9.73
CA GLY A 145 8.49 -7.42 -8.86
C GLY A 145 9.39 -7.87 -7.71
N MET A 146 9.41 -9.16 -7.40
CA MET A 146 9.94 -9.70 -6.13
C MET A 146 9.32 -9.02 -4.90
N THR A 147 8.08 -8.54 -5.06
CA THR A 147 7.33 -7.85 -4.00
C THR A 147 7.02 -8.84 -2.87
N PRO A 148 7.39 -8.56 -1.62
CA PRO A 148 7.18 -9.50 -0.51
C PRO A 148 5.73 -9.91 -0.30
N GLN A 149 4.78 -9.00 -0.48
CA GLN A 149 3.35 -9.27 -0.37
C GLN A 149 2.58 -8.53 -1.45
N VAL A 150 1.64 -9.25 -2.11
CA VAL A 150 0.63 -8.69 -3.01
C VAL A 150 -0.73 -9.14 -2.53
N ILE A 151 -1.63 -8.22 -2.26
CA ILE A 151 -2.87 -8.46 -1.52
C ILE A 151 -4.05 -7.93 -2.33
N ALA A 152 -5.14 -8.68 -2.37
CA ALA A 152 -6.42 -8.24 -2.90
C ALA A 152 -7.53 -8.35 -1.85
N PHE A 153 -8.35 -7.32 -1.75
CA PHE A 153 -9.55 -7.30 -0.93
C PHE A 153 -10.79 -7.45 -1.81
N GLU A 154 -11.53 -8.54 -1.63
CA GLU A 154 -12.68 -8.93 -2.44
C GLU A 154 -13.98 -8.91 -1.62
N PRO A 155 -14.67 -7.77 -1.54
CA PRO A 155 -15.82 -7.61 -0.65
C PRO A 155 -17.03 -8.48 -1.05
N GLN A 156 -17.24 -8.77 -2.36
CA GLN A 156 -18.34 -9.61 -2.83
C GLN A 156 -18.17 -11.06 -2.41
N GLU A 157 -16.93 -11.53 -2.36
CA GLU A 157 -16.58 -12.89 -1.94
C GLU A 157 -16.30 -12.98 -0.44
N ASN A 158 -16.33 -11.83 0.23
CA ASN A 158 -15.97 -11.71 1.64
C ASN A 158 -14.60 -12.34 1.94
N THR A 159 -13.63 -12.06 1.07
CA THR A 159 -12.30 -12.69 1.09
C THR A 159 -11.19 -11.68 0.92
N VAL A 160 -10.08 -11.93 1.59
CA VAL A 160 -8.79 -11.28 1.32
C VAL A 160 -7.81 -12.36 0.87
N VAL A 161 -7.17 -12.13 -0.26
CA VAL A 161 -6.14 -13.01 -0.82
C VAL A 161 -4.78 -12.36 -0.64
N ILE A 162 -3.83 -13.10 -0.08
CA ILE A 162 -2.46 -12.64 0.17
C ILE A 162 -1.50 -13.58 -0.54
N GLU A 163 -0.84 -13.10 -1.58
CA GLU A 163 0.33 -13.74 -2.18
C GLU A 163 1.59 -13.19 -1.51
N HIS A 164 2.41 -14.07 -0.95
CA HIS A 164 3.63 -13.65 -0.25
C HIS A 164 4.83 -14.54 -0.60
N SER A 165 6.04 -14.11 -0.22
CA SER A 165 7.29 -14.80 -0.59
C SER A 165 7.40 -16.25 -0.06
N LEU A 166 6.61 -16.62 0.94
CA LEU A 166 6.58 -17.94 1.56
C LEU A 166 5.36 -18.79 1.15
N GLY A 167 4.51 -18.31 0.23
CA GLY A 167 3.31 -19.00 -0.23
C GLY A 167 2.12 -18.06 -0.43
N ASN A 168 0.92 -18.58 -0.23
CA ASN A 168 -0.31 -17.81 -0.28
C ASN A 168 -1.19 -18.08 0.94
N TYR A 169 -2.11 -17.15 1.20
CA TYR A 169 -3.10 -17.27 2.25
C TYR A 169 -4.38 -16.53 1.88
N SER A 170 -5.52 -17.09 2.26
CA SER A 170 -6.81 -16.42 2.12
C SER A 170 -7.54 -16.44 3.46
N CYS A 171 -8.23 -15.36 3.78
CA CYS A 171 -9.04 -15.25 4.99
C CYS A 171 -10.32 -14.46 4.73
N THR A 172 -11.28 -14.62 5.64
CA THR A 172 -12.48 -13.79 5.71
C THR A 172 -12.18 -12.53 6.52
N PRO A 173 -12.32 -11.33 5.94
CA PRO A 173 -12.10 -10.08 6.67
C PRO A 173 -13.14 -9.88 7.77
N LYS A 174 -12.73 -9.29 8.89
CA LYS A 174 -13.62 -8.88 9.98
C LYS A 174 -14.04 -7.40 9.88
N THR A 175 -13.59 -6.73 8.84
CA THR A 175 -13.85 -5.32 8.57
C THR A 175 -14.69 -5.14 7.31
N ALA A 176 -15.43 -4.05 7.23
CA ALA A 176 -16.35 -3.80 6.13
C ALA A 176 -15.67 -3.27 4.86
N THR A 177 -14.51 -2.62 5.01
CA THR A 177 -13.83 -1.96 3.88
C THR A 177 -12.38 -2.37 3.76
N ALA A 178 -11.84 -2.21 2.55
CA ALA A 178 -10.45 -2.46 2.21
C ALA A 178 -9.49 -1.61 3.07
N SER A 179 -9.79 -0.31 3.23
CA SER A 179 -8.97 0.61 4.03
C SER A 179 -8.95 0.22 5.51
N GLN A 180 -10.10 -0.20 6.07
CA GLN A 180 -10.18 -0.70 7.44
C GLN A 180 -9.35 -1.96 7.65
N TRP A 181 -9.43 -2.90 6.72
CA TRP A 181 -8.66 -4.13 6.79
C TRP A 181 -7.16 -3.82 6.73
N LEU A 182 -6.75 -3.03 5.75
CA LEU A 182 -5.33 -2.70 5.56
C LEU A 182 -4.76 -1.95 6.76
N GLY A 183 -5.45 -0.91 7.26
CA GLY A 183 -4.99 -0.15 8.43
C GLY A 183 -4.73 -1.04 9.65
N LYS A 184 -5.65 -1.96 9.96
CA LYS A 184 -5.47 -2.95 11.03
C LYS A 184 -4.33 -3.92 10.74
N TYR A 185 -4.25 -4.42 9.51
CA TYR A 185 -3.20 -5.36 9.12
C TYR A 185 -1.80 -4.77 9.27
N LEU A 186 -1.62 -3.50 8.92
CA LEU A 186 -0.35 -2.79 9.09
C LEU A 186 0.05 -2.64 10.57
N CYS A 187 -0.91 -2.51 11.47
CA CYS A 187 -0.66 -2.50 12.92
C CYS A 187 -0.31 -3.89 13.46
N GLU A 188 -1.01 -4.94 12.99
CA GLU A 188 -0.85 -6.29 13.50
C GLU A 188 0.42 -6.99 12.98
N LEU A 189 0.74 -6.82 11.68
CA LEU A 189 1.81 -7.60 11.04
C LEU A 189 3.17 -7.47 11.72
N PRO A 190 3.67 -6.30 12.12
CA PRO A 190 4.94 -6.19 12.84
C PRO A 190 4.95 -6.90 14.18
N LEU A 191 3.79 -7.03 14.83
CA LEU A 191 3.63 -7.67 16.14
C LEU A 191 3.58 -9.20 16.05
N GLN A 192 3.12 -9.74 14.90
CA GLN A 192 2.98 -11.18 14.68
C GLN A 192 4.24 -11.83 14.07
N GLY A 193 5.18 -11.03 13.58
CA GLY A 193 6.42 -11.48 12.96
C GLY A 193 6.35 -11.70 11.44
N PRO A 194 7.51 -11.84 10.79
CA PRO A 194 7.63 -11.78 9.32
C PRO A 194 7.34 -13.12 8.61
N GLY A 195 7.14 -14.21 9.34
CA GLY A 195 6.94 -15.54 8.76
C GLY A 195 5.52 -15.78 8.26
N SER A 196 5.30 -16.89 7.57
CA SER A 196 3.99 -17.29 7.05
C SER A 196 2.92 -17.33 8.15
N GLU A 197 3.24 -17.84 9.34
CA GLU A 197 2.33 -17.86 10.49
C GLU A 197 2.04 -16.44 11.02
N GLY A 198 3.03 -15.54 11.00
CA GLY A 198 2.80 -14.13 11.38
C GLY A 198 1.83 -13.43 10.42
N ILE A 199 1.97 -13.66 9.11
CA ILE A 199 1.04 -13.15 8.09
C ILE A 199 -0.38 -13.66 8.33
N LYS A 200 -0.56 -14.98 8.54
CA LYS A 200 -1.85 -15.59 8.86
C LYS A 200 -2.46 -15.01 10.12
N ASN A 201 -1.68 -14.92 11.19
CA ASN A 201 -2.15 -14.41 12.48
C ASN A 201 -2.59 -12.95 12.38
N ALA A 202 -1.82 -12.10 11.69
CA ALA A 202 -2.17 -10.71 11.43
C ALA A 202 -3.48 -10.61 10.62
N ALA A 203 -3.57 -11.33 9.50
CA ALA A 203 -4.74 -11.32 8.62
C ALA A 203 -6.02 -11.80 9.33
N ASN A 204 -5.93 -12.83 10.16
CA ASN A 204 -7.07 -13.35 10.92
C ASN A 204 -7.58 -12.43 12.03
N ARG A 205 -6.83 -11.40 12.40
CA ARG A 205 -7.25 -10.40 13.39
C ARG A 205 -8.00 -9.23 12.76
N CYS A 206 -7.84 -9.03 11.46
CA CYS A 206 -8.45 -7.95 10.67
C CYS A 206 -9.69 -8.43 9.94
#